data_86cd3f775c0077af2059c3e78cc57242
#
_entry.id   86cd3f775c0077af2059c3e78cc57242
#
_cell.length_a   1.000
_cell.length_b   1.000
_cell.length_c   1.000
_cell.angle_alpha   90.00
_cell.angle_beta   90.00
_cell.angle_gamma   90.00
#
_symmetry.space_group_name_H-M   'P 1'
#
loop_
_entity.id
_entity.type
_entity.pdbx_description
1 polymer ?
#
loop_
_entity_poly.entity_id
_entity_poly.type
_entity_poly.pdbx_seq_one_letter_code
_entity_poly.pdbx_strand_id
1 'polypeptide(L)'
;MKRHAFAAAFTGTLLGAAIFASPAMAQGEEQFITIGTGGQTGVYYVVGQSICRLVNRLEDTNINIKCNAPSTGGSVANINGLKSGELGLGVVQSDVQYQAYNGTGNFEGDAFKDLRAVFRVHGEPLTLLARADSGIETLDDLEGKRVNIGNPGSGQRNTMEVVMDAKGWTEDTFSLASQLGAAEQASALSDNNIDAMVYVVGHPNGSIQEATTTVEARLIPLNDEDIQGIVNEYPYYSSSVIAGGLYKGNPNDVETFGVAATFVTTTDADEEVIYQTVKAIFDNFDRFKQLHPAFENLDPQEMATQGLSAPLHDGAARYYREQGWIE
;
A
#
# COMPACT_ATOMS: atom_id res chain seq x y z
N MET A 1 -96.32 35.28 17.13
CA MET A 1 -95.25 34.33 17.38
C MET A 1 -93.97 34.86 16.72
N LYS A 2 -93.07 35.54 17.47
CA LYS A 2 -91.89 36.19 16.96
C LYS A 2 -90.68 35.47 17.54
N ARG A 3 -89.79 34.92 16.71
CA ARG A 3 -88.53 34.27 17.09
C ARG A 3 -87.43 35.31 16.96
N HIS A 4 -86.76 35.58 18.06
CA HIS A 4 -85.55 36.37 18.11
C HIS A 4 -84.33 35.48 17.87
N ALA A 5 -83.49 35.83 16.90
CA ALA A 5 -82.19 35.21 16.67
C ALA A 5 -81.10 36.06 17.36
N PHE A 6 -80.37 35.43 18.23
CA PHE A 6 -79.15 35.98 18.85
C PHE A 6 -77.96 35.67 17.96
N ALA A 7 -77.27 36.70 17.53
CA ALA A 7 -75.98 36.57 16.87
C ALA A 7 -74.86 36.65 17.93
N ALA A 8 -74.06 35.60 18.09
CA ALA A 8 -72.85 35.60 18.92
C ALA A 8 -71.62 35.90 18.00
N ALA A 9 -70.93 36.95 18.30
CA ALA A 9 -69.68 37.32 17.65
C ALA A 9 -68.53 36.55 18.33
N PHE A 10 -67.84 35.68 17.59
CA PHE A 10 -66.60 35.02 18.03
C PHE A 10 -65.41 35.87 17.54
N THR A 11 -64.71 36.51 18.48
CA THR A 11 -63.41 37.15 18.26
C THR A 11 -62.35 36.05 18.33
N GLY A 12 -61.86 35.61 17.17
CA GLY A 12 -60.74 34.66 17.10
C GLY A 12 -59.40 35.39 17.21
N THR A 13 -58.65 35.14 18.29
CA THR A 13 -57.25 35.58 18.48
C THR A 13 -56.36 34.65 17.69
N LEU A 14 -55.74 35.13 16.60
CA LEU A 14 -54.68 34.41 15.88
C LEU A 14 -53.38 34.49 16.68
N LEU A 15 -53.02 33.40 17.38
CA LEU A 15 -51.66 33.19 17.87
C LEU A 15 -50.78 32.81 16.66
N GLY A 16 -49.90 33.70 16.25
CA GLY A 16 -48.87 33.42 15.27
C GLY A 16 -47.80 32.49 15.90
N ALA A 17 -47.79 31.20 15.54
CA ALA A 17 -46.70 30.32 15.85
C ALA A 17 -45.48 30.69 14.97
N ALA A 18 -44.48 31.36 15.55
CA ALA A 18 -43.17 31.51 14.92
C ALA A 18 -42.49 30.16 14.86
N ILE A 19 -42.45 29.55 13.68
CA ILE A 19 -41.66 28.33 13.38
C ILE A 19 -40.21 28.80 13.36
N PHE A 20 -39.46 28.54 14.44
CA PHE A 20 -38.00 28.58 14.42
C PHE A 20 -37.53 27.42 13.57
N ALA A 21 -37.27 27.66 12.30
CA ALA A 21 -36.49 26.75 11.47
C ALA A 21 -35.07 26.71 12.06
N SER A 22 -34.75 25.67 12.83
CA SER A 22 -33.35 25.33 13.15
C SER A 22 -32.62 25.18 11.82
N PRO A 23 -31.43 25.78 11.62
CA PRO A 23 -30.64 25.47 10.46
C PRO A 23 -30.33 23.98 10.53
N ALA A 24 -30.82 23.19 9.58
CA ALA A 24 -30.33 21.84 9.34
C ALA A 24 -28.83 22.01 9.04
N MET A 25 -27.96 21.58 9.93
CA MET A 25 -26.56 21.39 9.60
C MET A 25 -26.55 20.47 8.41
N ALA A 26 -26.12 20.97 7.26
CA ALA A 26 -25.86 20.13 6.10
C ALA A 26 -24.81 19.09 6.57
N GLN A 27 -25.22 17.85 6.79
CA GLN A 27 -24.28 16.75 6.91
C GLN A 27 -23.51 16.77 5.60
N GLY A 28 -22.17 16.90 5.69
CA GLY A 28 -21.30 16.87 4.52
C GLY A 28 -21.59 15.61 3.71
N GLU A 29 -21.47 15.72 2.39
CA GLU A 29 -21.68 14.60 1.46
C GLU A 29 -20.81 13.41 1.87
N GLU A 30 -21.40 12.22 1.94
CA GLU A 30 -20.68 11.01 2.34
C GLU A 30 -19.80 10.54 1.17
N GLN A 31 -18.50 10.45 1.40
CA GLN A 31 -17.50 10.05 0.42
C GLN A 31 -16.96 8.66 0.75
N PHE A 32 -17.08 7.73 -0.18
CA PHE A 32 -16.57 6.37 -0.01
C PHE A 32 -15.21 6.22 -0.68
N ILE A 33 -14.21 5.78 0.07
CA ILE A 33 -12.89 5.46 -0.49
C ILE A 33 -12.54 3.99 -0.23
N THR A 34 -11.99 3.33 -1.24
CA THR A 34 -11.48 1.96 -1.16
C THR A 34 -9.99 1.98 -1.43
N ILE A 35 -9.18 1.48 -0.48
CA ILE A 35 -7.73 1.42 -0.58
C ILE A 35 -7.30 0.00 -0.95
N GLY A 36 -6.73 -0.19 -2.14
CA GLY A 36 -6.08 -1.42 -2.54
C GLY A 36 -4.83 -1.67 -1.69
N THR A 37 -4.67 -2.89 -1.17
CA THR A 37 -3.56 -3.26 -0.28
C THR A 37 -2.74 -4.41 -0.86
N GLY A 38 -2.60 -5.51 -0.17
CA GLY A 38 -1.92 -6.74 -0.56
C GLY A 38 -2.40 -7.91 0.29
N GLY A 39 -1.61 -8.96 0.39
CA GLY A 39 -1.88 -10.10 1.26
C GLY A 39 -1.99 -9.66 2.73
N GLN A 40 -2.86 -10.31 3.50
CA GLN A 40 -3.15 -9.95 4.90
C GLN A 40 -1.94 -10.04 5.85
N THR A 41 -0.93 -10.84 5.50
CA THR A 41 0.34 -10.94 6.24
C THR A 41 1.35 -9.86 5.86
N GLY A 42 1.05 -9.05 4.84
CA GLY A 42 1.92 -7.98 4.32
C GLY A 42 1.68 -6.63 4.97
N VAL A 43 2.69 -5.76 4.89
CA VAL A 43 2.65 -4.42 5.49
C VAL A 43 1.65 -3.51 4.78
N TYR A 44 1.35 -3.69 3.49
CA TYR A 44 0.31 -2.92 2.77
C TYR A 44 -1.06 -3.02 3.42
N TYR A 45 -1.42 -4.22 3.89
CA TYR A 45 -2.69 -4.41 4.59
C TYR A 45 -2.73 -3.58 5.89
N VAL A 46 -1.62 -3.56 6.64
CA VAL A 46 -1.49 -2.71 7.84
C VAL A 46 -1.58 -1.23 7.48
N VAL A 47 -0.92 -0.79 6.40
CA VAL A 47 -0.98 0.62 5.91
C VAL A 47 -2.43 1.01 5.64
N GLY A 48 -3.14 0.26 4.78
CA GLY A 48 -4.51 0.58 4.39
C GLY A 48 -5.47 0.59 5.59
N GLN A 49 -5.41 -0.43 6.46
CA GLN A 49 -6.23 -0.50 7.67
C GLN A 49 -5.93 0.66 8.65
N SER A 50 -4.67 1.07 8.74
CA SER A 50 -4.24 2.18 9.61
C SER A 50 -4.78 3.51 9.10
N ILE A 51 -4.68 3.76 7.79
CA ILE A 51 -5.23 4.95 7.15
C ILE A 51 -6.74 5.00 7.35
N CYS A 52 -7.45 3.92 7.02
CA CYS A 52 -8.91 3.87 7.20
C CYS A 52 -9.32 4.09 8.66
N ARG A 53 -8.54 3.58 9.63
CA ARG A 53 -8.81 3.82 11.05
C ARG A 53 -8.70 5.29 11.44
N LEU A 54 -7.75 6.02 10.86
CA LEU A 54 -7.58 7.46 11.12
C LEU A 54 -8.66 8.26 10.41
N VAL A 55 -8.90 8.00 9.13
CA VAL A 55 -9.86 8.71 8.28
C VAL A 55 -11.31 8.53 8.75
N ASN A 56 -11.71 7.29 9.11
CA ASN A 56 -13.06 7.00 9.63
C ASN A 56 -13.35 7.64 11.02
N ARG A 57 -12.35 8.26 11.66
CA ARG A 57 -12.49 8.97 12.94
C ARG A 57 -12.42 10.47 12.80
N LEU A 58 -12.33 10.97 11.58
CA LEU A 58 -12.36 12.40 11.36
C LEU A 58 -13.71 12.95 11.82
N GLU A 59 -13.65 13.90 12.74
CA GLU A 59 -14.77 14.68 13.25
C GLU A 59 -14.56 16.14 12.82
N ASP A 60 -15.62 16.93 12.79
CA ASP A 60 -15.57 18.37 12.49
C ASP A 60 -14.99 18.73 11.11
N THR A 61 -15.10 17.82 10.12
CA THR A 61 -14.78 18.11 8.72
C THR A 61 -16.04 18.39 7.91
N ASN A 62 -15.89 19.15 6.81
CA ASN A 62 -17.01 19.45 5.90
C ASN A 62 -17.42 18.23 5.06
N ILE A 63 -16.67 17.14 5.12
CA ILE A 63 -16.92 15.89 4.40
C ILE A 63 -16.93 14.70 5.38
N ASN A 64 -17.75 13.71 5.08
CA ASN A 64 -17.82 12.47 5.83
C ASN A 64 -17.21 11.34 5.01
N ILE A 65 -15.95 10.96 5.31
CA ILE A 65 -15.24 9.91 4.56
C ILE A 65 -15.49 8.56 5.21
N LYS A 66 -15.89 7.59 4.39
CA LYS A 66 -16.00 6.17 4.74
C LYS A 66 -14.93 5.39 3.98
N CYS A 67 -13.99 4.85 4.73
CA CYS A 67 -12.82 4.16 4.19
C CYS A 67 -12.88 2.68 4.49
N ASN A 68 -12.59 1.85 3.46
CA ASN A 68 -12.30 0.44 3.60
C ASN A 68 -10.97 0.09 2.88
N ALA A 69 -10.32 -0.99 3.31
CA ALA A 69 -9.03 -1.42 2.77
C ALA A 69 -9.03 -2.94 2.59
N PRO A 70 -9.57 -3.45 1.48
CA PRO A 70 -9.57 -4.89 1.20
C PRO A 70 -8.16 -5.40 0.90
N SER A 71 -7.95 -6.70 1.15
CA SER A 71 -6.80 -7.43 0.62
C SER A 71 -6.93 -7.57 -0.89
N THR A 72 -5.82 -7.39 -1.61
CA THR A 72 -5.75 -7.48 -3.07
C THR A 72 -4.58 -8.35 -3.52
N GLY A 73 -4.38 -8.47 -4.83
CA GLY A 73 -3.23 -9.16 -5.43
C GLY A 73 -1.88 -8.43 -5.25
N GLY A 74 -1.88 -7.16 -4.83
CA GLY A 74 -0.68 -6.34 -4.66
C GLY A 74 -0.56 -5.23 -5.71
N SER A 75 0.66 -4.73 -5.93
CA SER A 75 0.93 -3.46 -6.62
C SER A 75 0.33 -3.35 -8.03
N VAL A 76 0.54 -4.34 -8.89
CA VAL A 76 0.02 -4.32 -10.28
C VAL A 76 -1.50 -4.43 -10.28
N ALA A 77 -2.07 -5.27 -9.40
CA ALA A 77 -3.52 -5.38 -9.24
C ALA A 77 -4.12 -4.05 -8.73
N ASN A 78 -3.45 -3.35 -7.82
CA ASN A 78 -3.90 -2.06 -7.32
C ASN A 78 -3.87 -0.97 -8.42
N ILE A 79 -2.83 -0.91 -9.24
CA ILE A 79 -2.80 0.01 -10.40
C ILE A 79 -3.96 -0.29 -11.35
N ASN A 80 -4.21 -1.55 -11.66
CA ASN A 80 -5.32 -1.93 -12.53
C ASN A 80 -6.69 -1.59 -11.92
N GLY A 81 -6.84 -1.76 -10.60
CA GLY A 81 -8.04 -1.34 -9.86
C GLY A 81 -8.26 0.18 -9.87
N LEU A 82 -7.17 0.97 -9.79
CA LEU A 82 -7.23 2.44 -9.95
C LEU A 82 -7.63 2.83 -11.39
N LYS A 83 -7.03 2.19 -12.40
CA LYS A 83 -7.38 2.43 -13.83
C LYS A 83 -8.83 2.11 -14.15
N SER A 84 -9.39 1.08 -13.53
CA SER A 84 -10.80 0.68 -13.73
C SER A 84 -11.79 1.47 -12.88
N GLY A 85 -11.33 2.26 -11.90
CA GLY A 85 -12.18 2.95 -10.94
C GLY A 85 -12.77 2.06 -9.84
N GLU A 86 -12.31 0.80 -9.72
CA GLU A 86 -12.69 -0.10 -8.62
C GLU A 86 -12.07 0.35 -7.28
N LEU A 87 -10.87 0.91 -7.34
CA LEU A 87 -10.14 1.47 -6.21
C LEU A 87 -10.04 3.00 -6.35
N GLY A 88 -10.19 3.71 -5.23
CA GLY A 88 -9.91 5.14 -5.16
C GLY A 88 -8.46 5.44 -4.81
N LEU A 89 -7.82 4.59 -4.02
CA LEU A 89 -6.42 4.70 -3.60
C LEU A 89 -5.77 3.31 -3.59
N GLY A 90 -4.43 3.27 -3.56
CA GLY A 90 -3.70 2.02 -3.49
C GLY A 90 -2.33 2.17 -2.86
N VAL A 91 -1.85 1.09 -2.23
CA VAL A 91 -0.46 0.95 -1.82
C VAL A 91 0.26 0.15 -2.90
N VAL A 92 1.33 0.70 -3.45
CA VAL A 92 2.08 0.10 -4.56
C VAL A 92 3.59 0.28 -4.36
N GLN A 93 4.38 -0.59 -4.94
CA GLN A 93 5.83 -0.44 -5.02
C GLN A 93 6.22 0.74 -5.92
N SER A 94 7.32 1.41 -5.61
CA SER A 94 7.82 2.57 -6.37
C SER A 94 8.25 2.20 -7.80
N ASP A 95 8.73 0.98 -8.06
CA ASP A 95 9.01 0.45 -9.39
C ASP A 95 7.72 0.28 -10.21
N VAL A 96 6.69 -0.30 -9.64
CA VAL A 96 5.37 -0.45 -10.27
C VAL A 96 4.70 0.91 -10.51
N GLN A 97 4.83 1.86 -9.58
CA GLN A 97 4.37 3.24 -9.77
C GLN A 97 5.06 3.88 -10.98
N TYR A 98 6.40 3.74 -11.08
CA TYR A 98 7.19 4.27 -12.19
C TYR A 98 6.78 3.63 -13.52
N GLN A 99 6.70 2.30 -13.56
CA GLN A 99 6.33 1.55 -14.77
C GLN A 99 4.92 1.93 -15.24
N ALA A 100 3.94 1.98 -14.34
CA ALA A 100 2.58 2.35 -14.68
C ALA A 100 2.49 3.78 -15.23
N TYR A 101 3.14 4.76 -14.58
CA TYR A 101 3.09 6.14 -15.03
C TYR A 101 3.80 6.34 -16.38
N ASN A 102 4.92 5.64 -16.62
CA ASN A 102 5.72 5.80 -17.83
C ASN A 102 5.33 4.83 -18.97
N GLY A 103 4.53 3.81 -18.72
CA GLY A 103 4.14 2.81 -19.73
C GLY A 103 5.30 1.88 -20.07
N THR A 104 5.99 1.37 -19.07
CA THR A 104 7.10 0.41 -19.20
C THR A 104 6.85 -0.85 -18.41
N GLY A 105 7.66 -1.88 -18.56
CA GLY A 105 7.52 -3.17 -17.88
C GLY A 105 6.12 -3.77 -18.08
N ASN A 106 5.45 -4.14 -17.01
CA ASN A 106 4.09 -4.71 -17.06
C ASN A 106 3.02 -3.77 -17.65
N PHE A 107 3.36 -2.51 -17.91
CA PHE A 107 2.49 -1.47 -18.50
C PHE A 107 3.02 -0.97 -19.85
N GLU A 108 3.86 -1.76 -20.55
CA GLU A 108 4.43 -1.35 -21.82
C GLU A 108 3.34 -0.98 -22.82
N GLY A 109 3.46 0.25 -23.38
CA GLY A 109 2.49 0.80 -24.31
C GLY A 109 1.14 1.24 -23.70
N ASP A 110 0.98 1.14 -22.37
CA ASP A 110 -0.26 1.46 -21.64
C ASP A 110 0.00 2.39 -20.45
N ALA A 111 0.68 3.52 -20.71
CA ALA A 111 1.01 4.52 -19.70
C ALA A 111 -0.22 5.08 -18.99
N PHE A 112 -0.23 5.04 -17.66
CA PHE A 112 -1.30 5.58 -16.82
C PHE A 112 -0.97 7.00 -16.35
N LYS A 113 -1.21 8.00 -17.20
CA LYS A 113 -0.85 9.41 -16.92
C LYS A 113 -1.76 10.10 -15.89
N ASP A 114 -2.92 9.51 -15.58
CA ASP A 114 -3.81 10.00 -14.53
C ASP A 114 -3.39 9.53 -13.12
N LEU A 115 -2.38 8.67 -13.01
CA LEU A 115 -1.81 8.25 -11.73
C LEU A 115 -1.21 9.45 -10.99
N ARG A 116 -1.50 9.54 -9.69
CA ARG A 116 -0.96 10.56 -8.78
C ARG A 116 -0.35 9.93 -7.54
N ALA A 117 0.81 10.42 -7.16
CA ALA A 117 1.43 10.07 -5.89
C ALA A 117 0.76 10.85 -4.75
N VAL A 118 0.63 10.22 -3.60
CA VAL A 118 0.20 10.88 -2.37
C VAL A 118 1.40 11.00 -1.43
N PHE A 119 2.02 9.89 -1.01
CA PHE A 119 3.26 9.88 -0.24
C PHE A 119 4.00 8.53 -0.36
N ARG A 120 5.28 8.55 -0.02
CA ARG A 120 6.08 7.34 0.23
C ARG A 120 5.76 6.79 1.62
N VAL A 121 5.82 5.48 1.80
CA VAL A 121 5.66 4.85 3.12
C VAL A 121 7.00 4.27 3.57
N HIS A 122 7.19 2.98 3.60
CA HIS A 122 8.37 2.30 4.13
C HIS A 122 9.23 1.72 3.01
N GLY A 123 10.48 1.36 3.34
CA GLY A 123 11.34 0.58 2.46
C GLY A 123 10.91 -0.88 2.40
N GLU A 124 11.08 -1.50 1.24
CA GLU A 124 10.69 -2.88 0.95
C GLU A 124 11.85 -3.64 0.32
N PRO A 125 12.73 -4.24 1.14
CA PRO A 125 13.77 -5.13 0.65
C PRO A 125 13.18 -6.35 -0.08
N LEU A 126 13.79 -6.75 -1.21
CA LEU A 126 13.55 -8.07 -1.78
C LEU A 126 14.16 -9.11 -0.85
N THR A 127 13.32 -9.97 -0.33
CA THR A 127 13.68 -11.04 0.58
C THR A 127 13.70 -12.36 -0.17
N LEU A 128 14.83 -13.03 -0.21
CA LEU A 128 14.94 -14.43 -0.62
C LEU A 128 15.11 -15.28 0.64
N LEU A 129 14.11 -16.13 0.93
CA LEU A 129 14.13 -17.06 2.05
C LEU A 129 14.13 -18.49 1.50
N ALA A 130 15.12 -19.29 1.89
CA ALA A 130 15.27 -20.67 1.46
C ALA A 130 15.28 -21.64 2.66
N ARG A 131 14.75 -22.85 2.46
CA ARG A 131 14.89 -23.93 3.43
C ARG A 131 16.37 -24.24 3.64
N ALA A 132 16.80 -24.48 4.89
CA ALA A 132 18.19 -24.75 5.21
C ALA A 132 18.71 -26.06 4.57
N ASP A 133 17.81 -27.03 4.31
CA ASP A 133 18.13 -28.33 3.68
C ASP A 133 18.04 -28.31 2.15
N SER A 134 17.73 -27.18 1.52
CA SER A 134 17.61 -27.04 0.06
C SER A 134 18.95 -26.98 -0.69
N GLY A 135 20.03 -26.65 0.02
CA GLY A 135 21.35 -26.38 -0.56
C GLY A 135 21.46 -25.04 -1.29
N ILE A 136 20.50 -24.11 -1.07
CA ILE A 136 20.52 -22.75 -1.61
C ILE A 136 21.33 -21.87 -0.65
N GLU A 137 22.43 -21.28 -1.13
CA GLU A 137 23.31 -20.37 -0.39
C GLU A 137 23.50 -19.04 -1.11
N THR A 138 23.27 -19.00 -2.43
CA THR A 138 23.36 -17.84 -3.31
C THR A 138 22.11 -17.72 -4.18
N LEU A 139 21.96 -16.58 -4.88
CA LEU A 139 20.88 -16.38 -5.85
C LEU A 139 20.95 -17.44 -6.99
N ASP A 140 22.14 -17.75 -7.48
CA ASP A 140 22.35 -18.71 -8.58
C ASP A 140 21.93 -20.14 -8.24
N ASP A 141 21.94 -20.51 -6.95
CA ASP A 141 21.50 -21.83 -6.50
C ASP A 141 19.98 -22.06 -6.66
N LEU A 142 19.23 -21.04 -7.08
CA LEU A 142 17.80 -21.18 -7.41
C LEU A 142 17.55 -21.98 -8.69
N GLU A 143 18.54 -22.11 -9.58
CA GLU A 143 18.42 -22.91 -10.79
C GLU A 143 18.07 -24.36 -10.49
N GLY A 144 17.03 -24.88 -11.14
CA GLY A 144 16.52 -26.23 -10.93
C GLY A 144 15.78 -26.45 -9.59
N LYS A 145 15.58 -25.43 -8.76
CA LYS A 145 14.83 -25.52 -7.49
C LYS A 145 13.35 -25.22 -7.68
N ARG A 146 12.56 -25.54 -6.66
CA ARG A 146 11.14 -25.17 -6.56
C ARG A 146 11.06 -23.82 -5.88
N VAL A 147 10.78 -22.77 -6.64
CA VAL A 147 10.82 -21.38 -6.16
C VAL A 147 9.45 -20.73 -6.27
N ASN A 148 8.96 -20.12 -5.18
CA ASN A 148 7.81 -19.21 -5.30
C ASN A 148 8.28 -17.85 -5.78
N ILE A 149 7.95 -17.51 -7.03
CA ILE A 149 8.33 -16.25 -7.69
C ILE A 149 7.28 -15.14 -7.53
N GLY A 150 6.22 -15.40 -6.75
CA GLY A 150 5.13 -14.46 -6.49
C GLY A 150 3.91 -14.65 -7.40
N ASN A 151 2.75 -14.24 -6.89
CA ASN A 151 1.49 -14.35 -7.64
C ASN A 151 1.40 -13.31 -8.78
N PRO A 152 0.71 -13.64 -9.87
CA PRO A 152 0.40 -12.66 -10.92
C PRO A 152 -0.31 -11.42 -10.33
N GLY A 153 0.08 -10.24 -10.78
CA GLY A 153 -0.49 -8.98 -10.29
C GLY A 153 0.16 -8.44 -9.01
N SER A 154 1.13 -9.16 -8.42
CA SER A 154 1.89 -8.67 -7.27
C SER A 154 3.12 -7.84 -7.68
N GLY A 155 3.55 -6.95 -6.79
CA GLY A 155 4.80 -6.23 -6.96
C GLY A 155 6.02 -7.14 -6.78
N GLN A 156 5.95 -8.12 -5.89
CA GLN A 156 7.06 -9.09 -5.70
C GLN A 156 7.32 -9.90 -6.98
N ARG A 157 6.27 -10.27 -7.73
CA ARG A 157 6.42 -10.91 -9.03
C ARG A 157 7.09 -9.98 -10.02
N ASN A 158 6.66 -8.71 -10.09
CA ASN A 158 7.27 -7.69 -10.94
C ASN A 158 8.77 -7.53 -10.64
N THR A 159 9.17 -7.43 -9.37
CA THR A 159 10.59 -7.30 -9.01
C THR A 159 11.37 -8.58 -9.31
N MET A 160 10.77 -9.77 -9.08
CA MET A 160 11.45 -11.03 -9.41
C MET A 160 11.62 -11.22 -10.92
N GLU A 161 10.71 -10.74 -11.75
CA GLU A 161 10.87 -10.73 -13.22
C GLU A 161 12.06 -9.88 -13.65
N VAL A 162 12.30 -8.72 -13.01
CA VAL A 162 13.49 -7.91 -13.27
C VAL A 162 14.78 -8.67 -12.90
N VAL A 163 14.80 -9.40 -11.79
CA VAL A 163 15.93 -10.27 -11.42
C VAL A 163 16.12 -11.39 -12.44
N MET A 164 15.03 -12.04 -12.84
CA MET A 164 15.09 -13.11 -13.85
C MET A 164 15.62 -12.58 -15.17
N ASP A 165 15.18 -11.43 -15.63
CA ASP A 165 15.66 -10.80 -16.87
C ASP A 165 17.17 -10.48 -16.80
N ALA A 166 17.65 -9.92 -15.68
CA ALA A 166 19.07 -9.63 -15.49
C ALA A 166 19.94 -10.89 -15.49
N LYS A 167 19.42 -12.00 -14.94
CA LYS A 167 20.08 -13.31 -14.94
C LYS A 167 19.91 -14.08 -16.26
N GLY A 168 19.08 -13.62 -17.19
CA GLY A 168 18.70 -14.38 -18.39
C GLY A 168 17.87 -15.62 -18.10
N TRP A 169 17.14 -15.61 -16.98
CA TRP A 169 16.29 -16.72 -16.53
C TRP A 169 14.87 -16.62 -17.10
N THR A 170 14.23 -17.78 -17.21
CA THR A 170 12.79 -17.92 -17.49
C THR A 170 12.16 -18.78 -16.39
N GLU A 171 10.85 -18.96 -16.42
CA GLU A 171 10.19 -19.89 -15.49
C GLU A 171 10.72 -21.32 -15.61
N ASP A 172 11.19 -21.74 -16.81
CA ASP A 172 11.78 -23.06 -17.05
C ASP A 172 13.17 -23.24 -16.40
N THR A 173 13.80 -22.15 -15.93
CA THR A 173 15.04 -22.21 -15.12
C THR A 173 14.81 -22.94 -13.80
N PHE A 174 13.61 -22.86 -13.26
CA PHE A 174 13.20 -23.50 -12.02
C PHE A 174 12.58 -24.88 -12.30
N SER A 175 12.77 -25.84 -11.41
CA SER A 175 12.02 -27.11 -11.50
C SER A 175 10.52 -26.92 -11.24
N LEU A 176 10.18 -25.86 -10.49
CA LEU A 176 8.84 -25.35 -10.27
C LEU A 176 8.91 -23.85 -10.03
N ALA A 177 8.36 -23.06 -10.93
CA ALA A 177 8.06 -21.65 -10.70
C ALA A 177 6.66 -21.54 -10.07
N SER A 178 6.60 -21.57 -8.74
CA SER A 178 5.34 -21.43 -8.01
C SER A 178 4.88 -19.97 -8.00
N GLN A 179 3.57 -19.75 -8.04
CA GLN A 179 2.95 -18.42 -8.13
C GLN A 179 1.95 -18.17 -6.98
N LEU A 180 2.34 -18.60 -5.79
CA LEU A 180 1.53 -18.45 -4.57
C LEU A 180 1.50 -17.00 -4.10
N GLY A 181 0.38 -16.61 -3.52
CA GLY A 181 0.27 -15.33 -2.81
C GLY A 181 1.10 -15.30 -1.52
N ALA A 182 1.32 -14.10 -1.02
CA ALA A 182 2.16 -13.88 0.16
C ALA A 182 1.68 -14.60 1.44
N ALA A 183 0.38 -14.85 1.55
CA ALA A 183 -0.19 -15.55 2.71
C ALA A 183 0.05 -17.07 2.67
N GLU A 184 0.21 -17.65 1.47
CA GLU A 184 0.32 -19.11 1.30
C GLU A 184 1.77 -19.59 1.23
N GLN A 185 2.71 -18.71 0.90
CA GLN A 185 4.11 -19.09 0.65
C GLN A 185 4.83 -19.63 1.90
N ALA A 186 4.51 -19.14 3.10
CA ALA A 186 5.13 -19.60 4.34
C ALA A 186 4.80 -21.07 4.63
N SER A 187 3.52 -21.45 4.50
CA SER A 187 3.09 -22.84 4.68
C SER A 187 3.64 -23.74 3.57
N ALA A 188 3.66 -23.27 2.31
CA ALA A 188 4.24 -24.03 1.21
C ALA A 188 5.74 -24.34 1.42
N LEU A 189 6.52 -23.38 1.96
CA LEU A 189 7.91 -23.58 2.33
C LEU A 189 8.04 -24.59 3.49
N SER A 190 7.21 -24.45 4.52
CA SER A 190 7.21 -25.33 5.70
C SER A 190 6.81 -26.76 5.36
N ASP A 191 5.84 -26.93 4.46
CA ASP A 191 5.33 -28.24 3.99
C ASP A 191 6.25 -28.89 2.93
N ASN A 192 7.39 -28.26 2.62
CA ASN A 192 8.33 -28.73 1.61
C ASN A 192 7.72 -28.84 0.20
N ASN A 193 6.77 -27.99 -0.13
CA ASN A 193 6.22 -27.86 -1.50
C ASN A 193 7.09 -26.96 -2.38
N ILE A 194 7.82 -26.02 -1.77
CA ILE A 194 8.82 -25.16 -2.40
C ILE A 194 10.13 -25.17 -1.60
N ASP A 195 11.25 -24.89 -2.25
CA ASP A 195 12.59 -24.83 -1.65
C ASP A 195 12.95 -23.42 -1.21
N ALA A 196 12.41 -22.40 -1.92
CA ALA A 196 12.61 -21.00 -1.63
C ALA A 196 11.38 -20.16 -1.98
N MET A 197 11.29 -18.99 -1.35
CA MET A 197 10.27 -17.98 -1.65
C MET A 197 10.89 -16.60 -1.74
N VAL A 198 10.36 -15.75 -2.64
CA VAL A 198 10.69 -14.33 -2.69
C VAL A 198 9.56 -13.50 -2.09
N TYR A 199 9.92 -12.40 -1.44
CA TYR A 199 8.95 -11.44 -0.94
C TYR A 199 9.53 -10.03 -0.89
N VAL A 200 8.90 -9.07 -1.56
CA VAL A 200 9.22 -7.65 -1.45
C VAL A 200 8.30 -7.05 -0.39
N VAL A 201 8.87 -6.74 0.77
CA VAL A 201 8.05 -6.36 1.93
C VAL A 201 8.86 -5.63 3.00
N GLY A 202 8.20 -4.78 3.79
CA GLY A 202 8.79 -4.17 5.00
C GLY A 202 9.02 -5.20 6.11
N HIS A 203 10.09 -5.00 6.87
CA HIS A 203 10.48 -5.87 7.98
C HIS A 203 10.22 -5.22 9.35
N PRO A 204 9.93 -6.05 10.40
CA PRO A 204 9.69 -7.50 10.39
C PRO A 204 8.36 -7.85 9.70
N ASN A 205 8.27 -9.03 9.09
CA ASN A 205 7.09 -9.50 8.37
C ASN A 205 6.56 -10.82 8.93
N GLY A 206 5.23 -10.94 9.04
CA GLY A 206 4.56 -12.09 9.64
C GLY A 206 4.75 -13.40 8.87
N SER A 207 4.72 -13.38 7.53
CA SER A 207 4.91 -14.58 6.70
C SER A 207 6.34 -15.14 6.84
N ILE A 208 7.35 -14.25 6.87
CA ILE A 208 8.75 -14.65 7.06
C ILE A 208 8.96 -15.17 8.48
N GLN A 209 8.35 -14.55 9.50
CA GLN A 209 8.39 -15.04 10.89
C GLN A 209 7.75 -16.43 11.02
N GLU A 210 6.60 -16.65 10.39
CA GLU A 210 5.92 -17.94 10.35
C GLU A 210 6.82 -19.01 9.73
N ALA A 211 7.37 -18.77 8.54
CA ALA A 211 8.25 -19.70 7.85
C ALA A 211 9.47 -20.05 8.69
N THR A 212 10.21 -19.05 9.20
CA THR A 212 11.44 -19.28 9.99
C THR A 212 11.20 -19.89 11.37
N THR A 213 9.97 -19.81 11.89
CA THR A 213 9.59 -20.45 13.16
C THR A 213 9.22 -21.91 12.96
N THR A 214 8.59 -22.24 11.83
CA THR A 214 8.03 -23.56 11.53
C THR A 214 9.05 -24.50 10.90
N VAL A 215 9.95 -23.99 10.05
CA VAL A 215 11.02 -24.75 9.42
C VAL A 215 12.36 -24.04 9.58
N GLU A 216 13.48 -24.79 9.56
CA GLU A 216 14.79 -24.17 9.47
C GLU A 216 14.94 -23.52 8.08
N ALA A 217 15.02 -22.20 8.07
CA ALA A 217 15.13 -21.40 6.86
C ALA A 217 16.14 -20.27 7.05
N ARG A 218 16.81 -19.89 5.97
CA ARG A 218 17.82 -18.82 5.96
C ARG A 218 17.50 -17.77 4.92
N LEU A 219 17.79 -16.53 5.27
CA LEU A 219 17.81 -15.42 4.33
C LEU A 219 19.06 -15.51 3.46
N ILE A 220 18.88 -15.37 2.15
CA ILE A 220 19.96 -15.43 1.17
C ILE A 220 20.31 -14.01 0.73
N PRO A 221 21.59 -13.60 0.72
CA PRO A 221 21.99 -12.27 0.25
C PRO A 221 21.75 -12.12 -1.25
N LEU A 222 21.39 -10.90 -1.64
CA LEU A 222 21.14 -10.50 -3.03
C LEU A 222 22.01 -9.27 -3.33
N ASN A 223 23.30 -9.50 -3.58
CA ASN A 223 24.31 -8.45 -3.72
C ASN A 223 25.38 -8.75 -4.80
N ASP A 224 25.09 -9.71 -5.70
CA ASP A 224 26.00 -10.03 -6.82
C ASP A 224 26.06 -8.93 -7.89
N GLU A 225 26.87 -9.13 -8.94
CA GLU A 225 27.10 -8.15 -9.98
C GLU A 225 25.82 -7.82 -10.77
N ASP A 226 24.95 -8.80 -11.02
CA ASP A 226 23.68 -8.61 -11.73
C ASP A 226 22.71 -7.75 -10.90
N ILE A 227 22.63 -8.02 -9.60
CA ILE A 227 21.85 -7.20 -8.66
C ILE A 227 22.40 -5.76 -8.58
N GLN A 228 23.72 -5.59 -8.52
CA GLN A 228 24.33 -4.26 -8.58
C GLN A 228 24.03 -3.56 -9.90
N GLY A 229 23.98 -4.30 -11.01
CA GLY A 229 23.53 -3.80 -12.32
C GLY A 229 22.12 -3.22 -12.27
N ILE A 230 21.17 -3.97 -11.70
CA ILE A 230 19.77 -3.53 -11.51
C ILE A 230 19.71 -2.22 -10.70
N VAL A 231 20.41 -2.16 -9.57
CA VAL A 231 20.40 -0.97 -8.70
C VAL A 231 20.98 0.25 -9.39
N ASN A 232 22.00 0.08 -10.25
CA ASN A 232 22.61 1.17 -10.98
C ASN A 232 21.78 1.64 -12.18
N GLU A 233 21.01 0.74 -12.80
CA GLU A 233 20.23 1.04 -14.00
C GLU A 233 18.90 1.73 -13.68
N TYR A 234 18.23 1.34 -12.60
CA TYR A 234 16.87 1.79 -12.31
C TYR A 234 16.81 2.70 -11.08
N PRO A 235 16.29 3.94 -11.23
CA PRO A 235 16.33 4.95 -10.16
C PRO A 235 15.40 4.65 -8.97
N TYR A 236 14.53 3.67 -9.07
CA TYR A 236 13.59 3.26 -8.04
C TYR A 236 14.07 2.08 -7.21
N TYR A 237 15.21 1.45 -7.59
CA TYR A 237 15.87 0.44 -6.75
C TYR A 237 17.02 1.06 -5.95
N SER A 238 17.27 0.53 -4.78
CA SER A 238 18.40 0.91 -3.92
C SER A 238 18.92 -0.30 -3.15
N SER A 239 20.21 -0.29 -2.85
CA SER A 239 20.79 -1.25 -1.92
C SER A 239 20.09 -1.14 -0.56
N SER A 240 19.87 -2.28 0.09
CA SER A 240 19.16 -2.38 1.35
C SER A 240 19.76 -3.48 2.22
N VAL A 241 19.40 -3.49 3.50
CA VAL A 241 19.84 -4.50 4.47
C VAL A 241 18.63 -4.98 5.28
N ILE A 242 18.47 -6.29 5.38
CA ILE A 242 17.56 -6.90 6.32
C ILE A 242 18.34 -7.13 7.62
N ALA A 243 17.95 -6.47 8.70
CA ALA A 243 18.67 -6.52 9.96
C ALA A 243 18.68 -7.94 10.55
N GLY A 244 19.83 -8.33 11.07
CA GLY A 244 20.01 -9.60 11.75
C GLY A 244 19.18 -9.70 13.04
N GLY A 245 18.82 -10.92 13.40
CA GLY A 245 18.06 -11.18 14.62
C GLY A 245 16.55 -10.97 14.53
N LEU A 246 16.04 -10.43 13.41
CA LEU A 246 14.59 -10.28 13.20
C LEU A 246 13.86 -11.61 13.07
N TYR A 247 14.56 -12.65 12.56
CA TYR A 247 13.98 -13.95 12.24
C TYR A 247 14.80 -15.07 12.86
N LYS A 248 14.11 -16.10 13.35
CA LYS A 248 14.74 -17.27 13.95
C LYS A 248 15.77 -17.90 13.01
N GLY A 249 16.97 -18.17 13.50
CA GLY A 249 18.06 -18.79 12.72
C GLY A 249 18.84 -17.82 11.82
N ASN A 250 18.50 -16.51 11.82
CA ASN A 250 19.12 -15.49 10.98
C ASN A 250 19.72 -14.37 11.84
N PRO A 251 20.86 -14.59 12.51
CA PRO A 251 21.41 -13.64 13.47
C PRO A 251 22.16 -12.46 12.84
N ASN A 252 22.55 -12.55 11.56
CA ASN A 252 23.38 -11.57 10.86
C ASN A 252 22.53 -10.69 9.94
N ASP A 253 23.03 -9.49 9.67
CA ASP A 253 22.52 -8.63 8.62
C ASP A 253 22.65 -9.30 7.25
N VAL A 254 21.65 -9.11 6.38
CA VAL A 254 21.63 -9.68 5.04
C VAL A 254 21.50 -8.57 4.03
N GLU A 255 22.52 -8.41 3.17
CA GLU A 255 22.53 -7.43 2.09
C GLU A 255 21.57 -7.86 0.98
N THR A 256 20.83 -6.88 0.46
CA THR A 256 19.85 -7.05 -0.61
C THR A 256 19.63 -5.70 -1.32
N PHE A 257 18.64 -5.65 -2.16
CA PHE A 257 18.13 -4.40 -2.75
C PHE A 257 16.63 -4.33 -2.56
N GLY A 258 16.05 -3.19 -2.85
CA GLY A 258 14.61 -3.04 -2.70
C GLY A 258 14.08 -1.75 -3.28
N VAL A 259 12.82 -1.56 -3.03
CA VAL A 259 11.99 -0.42 -3.45
C VAL A 259 11.41 0.30 -2.23
N ALA A 260 10.56 1.27 -2.45
CA ALA A 260 9.71 1.85 -1.43
C ALA A 260 8.24 1.49 -1.68
N ALA A 261 7.47 1.31 -0.62
CA ALA A 261 6.02 1.37 -0.70
C ALA A 261 5.59 2.81 -0.92
N THR A 262 4.63 3.04 -1.82
CA THR A 262 4.06 4.35 -2.10
C THR A 262 2.54 4.29 -2.04
N PHE A 263 1.92 5.36 -1.59
CA PHE A 263 0.48 5.53 -1.56
C PHE A 263 0.07 6.40 -2.74
N VAL A 264 -0.84 5.91 -3.55
CA VAL A 264 -1.20 6.49 -4.85
C VAL A 264 -2.71 6.61 -5.02
N THR A 265 -3.11 7.50 -5.93
CA THR A 265 -4.49 7.75 -6.35
C THR A 265 -4.51 8.19 -7.82
N THR A 266 -5.59 8.77 -8.29
CA THR A 266 -5.75 9.29 -9.66
C THR A 266 -6.13 10.76 -9.66
N THR A 267 -6.07 11.41 -10.84
CA THR A 267 -6.57 12.77 -11.06
C THR A 267 -8.06 12.93 -10.75
N ASP A 268 -8.83 11.85 -10.79
CA ASP A 268 -10.29 11.89 -10.55
C ASP A 268 -10.66 11.89 -9.07
N ALA A 269 -9.68 11.64 -8.18
CA ALA A 269 -9.92 11.71 -6.74
C ALA A 269 -10.23 13.14 -6.29
N ASP A 270 -11.22 13.31 -5.43
CA ASP A 270 -11.59 14.61 -4.88
C ASP A 270 -10.44 15.21 -4.07
N GLU A 271 -10.11 16.48 -4.35
CA GLU A 271 -9.00 17.20 -3.70
C GLU A 271 -9.15 17.25 -2.18
N GLU A 272 -10.37 17.53 -1.69
CA GLU A 272 -10.61 17.65 -0.26
C GLU A 272 -10.53 16.28 0.44
N VAL A 273 -11.00 15.21 -0.21
CA VAL A 273 -10.87 13.82 0.30
C VAL A 273 -9.40 13.45 0.48
N ILE A 274 -8.56 13.72 -0.51
CA ILE A 274 -7.13 13.42 -0.43
C ILE A 274 -6.44 14.33 0.59
N TYR A 275 -6.75 15.63 0.62
CA TYR A 275 -6.22 16.56 1.63
C TYR A 275 -6.54 16.09 3.06
N GLN A 276 -7.80 15.76 3.35
CA GLN A 276 -8.21 15.29 4.67
C GLN A 276 -7.58 13.91 5.04
N THR A 277 -7.41 13.04 4.05
CA THR A 277 -6.72 11.76 4.25
C THR A 277 -5.26 11.98 4.64
N VAL A 278 -4.55 12.82 3.91
CA VAL A 278 -3.15 13.19 4.19
C VAL A 278 -3.04 13.85 5.57
N LYS A 279 -3.90 14.84 5.84
CA LYS A 279 -3.96 15.54 7.12
C LYS A 279 -4.20 14.59 8.30
N ALA A 280 -5.13 13.66 8.16
CA ALA A 280 -5.42 12.67 9.20
C ALA A 280 -4.19 11.82 9.58
N ILE A 281 -3.34 11.50 8.61
CA ILE A 281 -2.13 10.70 8.83
C ILE A 281 -1.05 11.55 9.49
N PHE A 282 -0.72 12.70 8.92
CA PHE A 282 0.42 13.52 9.35
C PHE A 282 0.13 14.28 10.66
N ASP A 283 -1.09 14.70 10.92
CA ASP A 283 -1.48 15.27 12.23
C ASP A 283 -1.47 14.22 13.35
N ASN A 284 -1.54 12.91 13.00
CA ASN A 284 -1.46 11.79 13.94
C ASN A 284 -0.19 10.96 13.72
N PHE A 285 0.89 11.56 13.24
CA PHE A 285 2.07 10.87 12.72
C PHE A 285 2.75 9.95 13.74
N ASP A 286 2.93 10.40 14.98
CA ASP A 286 3.51 9.56 16.04
C ASP A 286 2.68 8.30 16.30
N ARG A 287 1.36 8.40 16.21
CA ARG A 287 0.46 7.26 16.34
C ARG A 287 0.56 6.34 15.12
N PHE A 288 0.68 6.91 13.91
CA PHE A 288 0.86 6.15 12.68
C PHE A 288 2.14 5.31 12.75
N LYS A 289 3.26 5.89 13.18
CA LYS A 289 4.54 5.19 13.37
C LYS A 289 4.46 3.98 14.31
N GLN A 290 3.63 4.05 15.35
CA GLN A 290 3.46 2.96 16.32
C GLN A 290 2.64 1.77 15.81
N LEU A 291 2.03 1.86 14.62
CA LEU A 291 1.14 0.82 14.11
C LEU A 291 1.89 -0.38 13.51
N HIS A 292 3.14 -0.18 13.11
CA HIS A 292 4.01 -1.25 12.63
C HIS A 292 5.49 -0.88 12.81
N PRO A 293 6.38 -1.84 13.18
CA PRO A 293 7.81 -1.55 13.33
C PRO A 293 8.48 -0.98 12.07
N ALA A 294 8.05 -1.38 10.87
CA ALA A 294 8.54 -0.83 9.61
C ALA A 294 8.30 0.69 9.46
N PHE A 295 7.47 1.31 10.32
CA PHE A 295 7.17 2.74 10.29
C PHE A 295 7.99 3.54 11.30
N GLU A 296 8.78 2.88 12.16
CA GLU A 296 9.49 3.53 13.28
C GLU A 296 10.36 4.70 12.83
N ASN A 297 11.05 4.54 11.70
CA ASN A 297 12.02 5.50 11.16
C ASN A 297 11.43 6.38 10.05
N LEU A 298 10.11 6.45 9.88
CA LEU A 298 9.51 7.34 8.90
C LEU A 298 9.73 8.81 9.29
N ASP A 299 10.05 9.63 8.28
CA ASP A 299 10.12 11.09 8.38
C ASP A 299 9.03 11.70 7.48
N PRO A 300 8.21 12.62 7.98
CA PRO A 300 7.06 13.15 7.23
C PRO A 300 7.47 13.94 5.99
N GLN A 301 8.57 14.68 6.03
CA GLN A 301 9.04 15.43 4.87
C GLN A 301 9.61 14.51 3.79
N GLU A 302 10.36 13.46 4.19
CA GLU A 302 10.84 12.46 3.24
C GLU A 302 9.69 11.70 2.59
N MET A 303 8.65 11.34 3.36
CA MET A 303 7.44 10.71 2.82
C MET A 303 6.76 11.55 1.74
N ALA A 304 6.75 12.89 1.91
CA ALA A 304 6.13 13.82 0.99
C ALA A 304 6.96 14.07 -0.29
N THR A 305 8.30 13.86 -0.25
CA THR A 305 9.21 14.37 -1.29
C THR A 305 10.09 13.33 -1.96
N GLN A 306 10.27 12.13 -1.37
CA GLN A 306 11.21 11.12 -1.88
C GLN A 306 10.50 9.92 -2.50
N GLY A 307 11.12 9.33 -3.53
CA GLY A 307 10.68 8.06 -4.13
C GLY A 307 9.34 8.11 -4.86
N LEU A 308 8.86 9.30 -5.21
CA LEU A 308 7.61 9.52 -5.93
C LEU A 308 7.90 9.75 -7.41
N SER A 309 7.48 8.83 -8.27
CA SER A 309 7.74 8.85 -9.71
C SER A 309 6.54 9.31 -10.56
N ALA A 310 5.40 9.53 -9.94
CA ALA A 310 4.23 10.21 -10.52
C ALA A 310 4.08 11.60 -9.89
N PRO A 311 3.40 12.57 -10.56
CA PRO A 311 3.11 13.87 -9.95
C PRO A 311 2.28 13.72 -8.67
N LEU A 312 2.49 14.62 -7.70
CA LEU A 312 1.66 14.67 -6.51
C LEU A 312 0.21 14.99 -6.86
N HIS A 313 -0.71 14.42 -6.10
CA HIS A 313 -2.12 14.83 -6.12
C HIS A 313 -2.28 16.22 -5.48
N ASP A 314 -3.16 17.07 -6.03
CA ASP A 314 -3.32 18.46 -5.58
C ASP A 314 -3.68 18.58 -4.10
N GLY A 315 -4.53 17.70 -3.58
CA GLY A 315 -4.88 17.65 -2.16
C GLY A 315 -3.69 17.31 -1.25
N ALA A 316 -2.80 16.41 -1.68
CA ALA A 316 -1.56 16.11 -0.97
C ALA A 316 -0.59 17.30 -1.04
N ALA A 317 -0.39 17.85 -2.22
CA ALA A 317 0.47 19.00 -2.43
C ALA A 317 0.02 20.23 -1.62
N ARG A 318 -1.28 20.47 -1.48
CA ARG A 318 -1.85 21.53 -0.64
C ARG A 318 -1.39 21.38 0.82
N TYR A 319 -1.56 20.20 1.41
CA TYR A 319 -1.12 19.95 2.78
C TYR A 319 0.40 20.14 2.93
N TYR A 320 1.20 19.64 1.98
CA TYR A 320 2.67 19.75 2.06
C TYR A 320 3.16 21.19 1.94
N ARG A 321 2.49 22.06 1.14
CA ARG A 321 2.78 23.50 1.11
C ARG A 321 2.45 24.16 2.43
N GLU A 322 1.34 23.81 3.08
CA GLU A 322 0.96 24.32 4.40
C GLU A 322 2.00 23.97 5.47
N GLN A 323 2.65 22.79 5.35
CA GLN A 323 3.74 22.37 6.23
C GLN A 323 5.10 22.98 5.84
N GLY A 324 5.24 23.61 4.67
CA GLY A 324 6.49 24.14 4.16
C GLY A 324 7.48 23.04 3.69
N TRP A 325 6.98 21.86 3.32
CA TRP A 325 7.81 20.75 2.83
C TRP A 325 8.08 20.81 1.33
N ILE A 326 7.20 21.47 0.59
CA ILE A 326 7.35 21.76 -0.86
C ILE A 326 6.99 23.20 -1.13
N GLU A 327 7.39 23.72 -2.34
CA GLU A 327 7.08 25.07 -2.82
C GLU A 327 5.64 25.26 -3.31
#